data_58b184bdd7544d3d3bdae52804ee3690
#
_entry.id   58b184bdd7544d3d3bdae52804ee3690
#
_cell.length_a   1.000
_cell.length_b   1.000
_cell.length_c   1.000
_cell.angle_alpha   90.00
_cell.angle_beta   90.00
_cell.angle_gamma   90.00
#
_symmetry.space_group_name_H-M   'P 1'
#
loop_
_entity.id
_entity.type
_entity.pdbx_description
1 polymer ?
#
loop_
_entity_poly.entity_id
_entity_poly.type
_entity_poly.pdbx_seq_one_letter_code
_entity_poly.pdbx_strand_id
1 'polypeptide(L)'
;MFGMKKIKLENASLKQELAELKKKHDADINALENQLQKSQKLVQSTHEERHNSNAMMSNCLKGGDMLKTIQKEMVESAKSMAHENLELQQLDDMFKQTHQALVRLDNRAINIGTQASQSIESVTILDNTAGAISNLVSTIQEISDQTNLLALNAAIEAARAGEAGRGFAVVADEVRTLAGKASEASEKIDSLVKQVLTQVNAIKTSIDENQVCAEEVSASSAQISSIVNEVVVKSENMKQVIHIASTRAFLDSVKLDHAIWKNNTYRLLQSGAFSETINTHSECRLGQWYYRGDGKAYNHLRSYQLLEEPHK
;
A
#
# COMPACT_ATOMS: atom_id res chain seq x y z
N MET A 1 -38.79 -21.26 -123.62
CA MET A 1 -39.49 -21.68 -122.40
C MET A 1 -38.57 -22.38 -121.35
N PHE A 2 -37.46 -23.03 -121.73
CA PHE A 2 -36.53 -23.80 -120.82
C PHE A 2 -35.71 -22.86 -119.93
N GLY A 3 -35.27 -21.70 -120.35
CA GLY A 3 -34.41 -20.79 -119.57
C GLY A 3 -35.13 -20.14 -118.37
N MET A 4 -36.42 -19.83 -118.47
CA MET A 4 -37.15 -19.20 -117.35
C MET A 4 -37.48 -20.19 -116.20
N LYS A 5 -37.62 -21.46 -116.50
CA LYS A 5 -37.87 -22.56 -115.54
C LYS A 5 -36.61 -22.84 -114.66
N LYS A 6 -35.42 -22.75 -115.29
CA LYS A 6 -34.11 -22.92 -114.59
C LYS A 6 -33.87 -21.75 -113.68
N ILE A 7 -34.12 -20.50 -114.14
CA ILE A 7 -33.94 -19.29 -113.26
C ILE A 7 -34.93 -19.32 -112.09
N LYS A 8 -36.18 -19.78 -112.30
CA LYS A 8 -37.13 -19.95 -111.17
C LYS A 8 -36.70 -20.93 -110.10
N LEU A 9 -36.12 -22.11 -110.56
CA LEU A 9 -35.57 -23.11 -109.65
C LEU A 9 -34.34 -22.61 -108.92
N GLU A 10 -33.42 -21.97 -109.61
CA GLU A 10 -32.25 -21.31 -108.99
C GLU A 10 -32.65 -20.24 -107.96
N ASN A 11 -33.62 -19.39 -108.30
CA ASN A 11 -34.15 -18.39 -107.33
C ASN A 11 -34.84 -19.04 -106.11
N ALA A 12 -35.51 -20.16 -106.29
CA ALA A 12 -36.12 -20.91 -105.18
C ALA A 12 -35.05 -21.48 -104.26
N SER A 13 -33.99 -22.13 -104.87
CA SER A 13 -32.85 -22.67 -104.13
C SER A 13 -32.09 -21.53 -103.31
N LEU A 14 -31.79 -20.39 -104.00
CA LEU A 14 -31.16 -19.26 -103.38
C LEU A 14 -31.99 -18.63 -102.23
N LYS A 15 -33.31 -18.65 -102.38
CA LYS A 15 -34.23 -18.19 -101.31
C LYS A 15 -34.20 -19.12 -100.12
N GLN A 16 -34.09 -20.44 -100.31
CA GLN A 16 -34.03 -21.45 -99.35
C GLN A 16 -32.65 -21.38 -98.59
N GLU A 17 -31.53 -21.26 -99.33
CA GLU A 17 -30.21 -21.04 -98.77
C GLU A 17 -30.13 -19.72 -97.93
N LEU A 18 -30.73 -18.62 -98.42
CA LEU A 18 -30.80 -17.42 -97.67
C LEU A 18 -31.63 -17.55 -96.41
N ALA A 19 -32.71 -18.32 -96.41
CA ALA A 19 -33.50 -18.58 -95.19
C ALA A 19 -32.76 -19.45 -94.18
N GLU A 20 -32.02 -20.42 -94.64
CA GLU A 20 -31.15 -21.25 -93.73
C GLU A 20 -30.00 -20.46 -93.19
N LEU A 21 -29.35 -19.61 -94.00
CA LEU A 21 -28.28 -18.76 -93.53
C LEU A 21 -28.80 -17.72 -92.54
N LYS A 22 -29.98 -17.14 -92.74
CA LYS A 22 -30.61 -16.24 -91.73
C LYS A 22 -30.91 -16.94 -90.45
N LYS A 23 -31.50 -18.14 -90.50
CA LYS A 23 -31.80 -18.98 -89.33
C LYS A 23 -30.50 -19.31 -88.51
N LYS A 24 -29.43 -19.70 -89.27
CA LYS A 24 -28.12 -19.91 -88.65
C LYS A 24 -27.57 -18.68 -88.03
N HIS A 25 -27.61 -17.54 -88.75
CA HIS A 25 -27.13 -16.25 -88.19
C HIS A 25 -27.91 -15.78 -86.99
N ASP A 26 -29.22 -15.91 -86.93
CA ASP A 26 -30.04 -15.60 -85.76
C ASP A 26 -29.71 -16.54 -84.57
N ALA A 27 -29.46 -17.79 -84.87
CA ALA A 27 -29.01 -18.76 -83.84
C ALA A 27 -27.62 -18.38 -83.27
N ASP A 28 -26.66 -18.01 -84.13
CA ASP A 28 -25.34 -17.55 -83.72
C ASP A 28 -25.38 -16.25 -82.93
N ILE A 29 -26.24 -15.28 -83.35
CA ILE A 29 -26.49 -14.03 -82.58
C ILE A 29 -27.02 -14.37 -81.20
N ASN A 30 -28.06 -15.19 -81.08
CA ASN A 30 -28.64 -15.60 -79.80
C ASN A 30 -27.62 -16.31 -78.89
N ALA A 31 -26.76 -17.13 -79.50
CA ALA A 31 -25.68 -17.82 -78.75
C ALA A 31 -24.64 -16.83 -78.21
N LEU A 32 -24.23 -15.85 -79.03
CA LEU A 32 -23.31 -14.78 -78.62
C LEU A 32 -23.91 -13.85 -77.55
N GLU A 33 -25.18 -13.45 -77.69
CA GLU A 33 -25.88 -12.68 -76.68
C GLU A 33 -25.95 -13.38 -75.32
N ASN A 34 -26.26 -14.70 -75.36
CA ASN A 34 -26.25 -15.53 -74.13
C ASN A 34 -24.86 -15.63 -73.50
N GLN A 35 -23.80 -15.74 -74.29
CA GLN A 35 -22.41 -15.76 -73.82
C GLN A 35 -22.03 -14.40 -73.24
N LEU A 36 -22.40 -13.29 -73.91
CA LEU A 36 -22.17 -11.94 -73.44
C LEU A 36 -22.85 -11.72 -72.07
N GLN A 37 -24.12 -12.11 -71.96
CA GLN A 37 -24.88 -11.98 -70.70
C GLN A 37 -24.25 -12.79 -69.56
N LYS A 38 -23.78 -14.01 -69.84
CA LYS A 38 -23.06 -14.84 -68.83
C LYS A 38 -21.75 -14.21 -68.42
N SER A 39 -20.98 -13.65 -69.38
CA SER A 39 -19.73 -12.98 -69.11
C SER A 39 -19.96 -11.69 -68.29
N GLN A 40 -20.97 -10.89 -68.57
CA GLN A 40 -21.34 -9.72 -67.84
C GLN A 40 -21.72 -10.05 -66.39
N LYS A 41 -22.52 -11.09 -66.17
CA LYS A 41 -22.88 -11.55 -64.83
C LYS A 41 -21.65 -12.03 -64.04
N LEU A 42 -20.72 -12.73 -64.68
CA LEU A 42 -19.48 -13.17 -64.03
C LEU A 42 -18.59 -12.00 -63.65
N VAL A 43 -18.42 -11.01 -64.53
CA VAL A 43 -17.66 -9.79 -64.26
C VAL A 43 -18.28 -9.00 -63.09
N GLN A 44 -19.61 -8.87 -63.06
CA GLN A 44 -20.31 -8.20 -61.97
C GLN A 44 -20.11 -8.94 -60.63
N SER A 45 -20.29 -10.28 -60.61
CA SER A 45 -20.05 -11.13 -59.41
C SER A 45 -18.61 -10.98 -58.91
N THR A 46 -17.64 -11.07 -59.82
CA THR A 46 -16.22 -10.92 -59.48
C THR A 46 -15.92 -9.50 -58.92
N HIS A 47 -16.56 -8.47 -59.44
CA HIS A 47 -16.39 -7.10 -58.93
C HIS A 47 -16.98 -6.95 -57.53
N GLU A 48 -18.17 -7.49 -57.26
CA GLU A 48 -18.80 -7.50 -55.96
C GLU A 48 -17.96 -8.28 -54.93
N GLU A 49 -17.47 -9.47 -55.28
CA GLU A 49 -16.56 -10.27 -54.42
C GLU A 49 -15.27 -9.51 -54.06
N ARG A 50 -14.67 -8.83 -55.07
CA ARG A 50 -13.47 -8.02 -54.88
C ARG A 50 -13.74 -6.81 -53.98
N HIS A 51 -14.88 -6.15 -54.13
CA HIS A 51 -15.29 -5.03 -53.30
C HIS A 51 -15.47 -5.44 -51.84
N ASN A 52 -16.18 -6.56 -51.59
CA ASN A 52 -16.40 -7.14 -50.27
C ASN A 52 -15.10 -7.56 -49.65
N SER A 53 -14.20 -8.20 -50.38
CA SER A 53 -12.88 -8.61 -49.91
C SER A 53 -12.02 -7.39 -49.49
N ASN A 54 -12.02 -6.32 -50.27
CA ASN A 54 -11.32 -5.08 -49.96
C ASN A 54 -11.88 -4.39 -48.69
N ALA A 55 -13.20 -4.37 -48.53
CA ALA A 55 -13.87 -3.80 -47.38
C ALA A 55 -13.51 -4.62 -46.10
N MET A 56 -13.54 -5.94 -46.20
CA MET A 56 -13.14 -6.84 -45.10
C MET A 56 -11.66 -6.65 -44.71
N MET A 57 -10.77 -6.56 -45.70
CA MET A 57 -9.36 -6.30 -45.47
C MET A 57 -9.14 -4.95 -44.77
N SER A 58 -9.82 -3.88 -45.23
CA SER A 58 -9.76 -2.57 -44.59
C SER A 58 -10.18 -2.60 -43.11
N ASN A 59 -11.25 -3.34 -42.80
CA ASN A 59 -11.71 -3.50 -41.43
C ASN A 59 -10.71 -4.31 -40.57
N CYS A 60 -10.09 -5.36 -41.11
CA CYS A 60 -9.02 -6.09 -40.44
C CYS A 60 -7.83 -5.18 -40.11
N LEU A 61 -7.40 -4.33 -41.05
CA LEU A 61 -6.29 -3.39 -40.82
C LEU A 61 -6.63 -2.33 -39.75
N LYS A 62 -7.87 -1.83 -39.70
CA LYS A 62 -8.34 -0.94 -38.62
C LYS A 62 -8.32 -1.67 -37.27
N GLY A 63 -8.73 -2.93 -37.23
CA GLY A 63 -8.60 -3.76 -36.01
C GLY A 63 -7.15 -3.88 -35.53
N GLY A 64 -6.20 -3.98 -36.45
CA GLY A 64 -4.78 -3.98 -36.14
C GLY A 64 -4.28 -2.67 -35.48
N ASP A 65 -4.81 -1.53 -35.88
CA ASP A 65 -4.45 -0.25 -35.24
C ASP A 65 -5.03 -0.14 -33.82
N MET A 66 -6.22 -0.71 -33.58
CA MET A 66 -6.75 -0.86 -32.20
C MET A 66 -5.85 -1.75 -31.33
N LEU A 67 -5.31 -2.85 -31.86
CA LEU A 67 -4.39 -3.70 -31.13
C LEU A 67 -3.11 -2.97 -30.71
N LYS A 68 -2.59 -2.05 -31.52
CA LYS A 68 -1.44 -1.19 -31.14
C LYS A 68 -1.76 -0.29 -29.95
N THR A 69 -2.97 0.26 -29.90
CA THR A 69 -3.42 1.08 -28.75
C THR A 69 -3.48 0.24 -27.48
N ILE A 70 -4.12 -0.93 -27.54
CA ILE A 70 -4.19 -1.86 -26.39
C ILE A 70 -2.79 -2.27 -25.95
N GLN A 71 -1.89 -2.57 -26.87
CA GLN A 71 -0.51 -2.91 -26.55
C GLN A 71 0.20 -1.79 -25.80
N LYS A 72 0.03 -0.54 -26.23
CA LYS A 72 0.63 0.63 -25.55
C LYS A 72 0.10 0.76 -24.12
N GLU A 73 -1.21 0.63 -23.93
CA GLU A 73 -1.85 0.69 -22.62
C GLU A 73 -1.36 -0.43 -21.69
N MET A 74 -1.15 -1.63 -22.23
CA MET A 74 -0.58 -2.76 -21.47
C MET A 74 0.87 -2.50 -21.04
N VAL A 75 1.69 -1.89 -21.89
CA VAL A 75 3.06 -1.51 -21.54
C VAL A 75 3.08 -0.45 -20.45
N GLU A 76 2.17 0.53 -20.50
CA GLU A 76 2.03 1.55 -19.45
C GLU A 76 1.56 0.93 -18.14
N SER A 77 0.61 -0.01 -18.18
CA SER A 77 0.16 -0.77 -17.01
C SER A 77 1.31 -1.59 -16.38
N ALA A 78 2.12 -2.25 -17.19
CA ALA A 78 3.30 -2.98 -16.70
C ALA A 78 4.33 -2.06 -16.01
N LYS A 79 4.55 -0.86 -16.55
CA LYS A 79 5.41 0.15 -15.90
C LYS A 79 4.85 0.61 -14.56
N SER A 80 3.54 0.85 -14.49
CA SER A 80 2.88 1.21 -13.22
C SER A 80 3.02 0.10 -12.18
N MET A 81 2.85 -1.17 -12.56
CA MET A 81 3.06 -2.30 -11.66
C MET A 81 4.51 -2.39 -11.17
N ALA A 82 5.50 -2.09 -12.03
CA ALA A 82 6.90 -2.05 -11.63
C ALA A 82 7.17 -0.92 -10.62
N HIS A 83 6.54 0.23 -10.79
CA HIS A 83 6.61 1.34 -9.83
C HIS A 83 6.00 0.97 -8.48
N GLU A 84 4.79 0.40 -8.48
CA GLU A 84 4.14 -0.09 -7.26
C GLU A 84 5.00 -1.11 -6.49
N ASN A 85 5.72 -1.97 -7.20
CA ASN A 85 6.64 -2.92 -6.57
C ASN A 85 7.82 -2.22 -5.86
N LEU A 86 8.33 -1.12 -6.41
CA LEU A 86 9.35 -0.29 -5.75
C LEU A 86 8.80 0.41 -4.50
N GLU A 87 7.58 0.94 -4.57
CA GLU A 87 6.91 1.55 -3.40
C GLU A 87 6.72 0.53 -2.26
N LEU A 88 6.33 -0.71 -2.60
CA LEU A 88 6.21 -1.80 -1.62
C LEU A 88 7.57 -2.19 -0.99
N GLN A 89 8.69 -2.04 -1.71
CA GLN A 89 10.02 -2.23 -1.12
C GLN A 89 10.37 -1.13 -0.12
N GLN A 90 10.00 0.13 -0.40
CA GLN A 90 10.19 1.23 0.55
C GLN A 90 9.34 1.05 1.81
N LEU A 91 8.12 0.51 1.69
CA LEU A 91 7.28 0.16 2.84
C LEU A 91 7.96 -0.84 3.78
N ASP A 92 8.71 -1.82 3.27
CA ASP A 92 9.45 -2.77 4.12
C ASP A 92 10.45 -2.06 5.04
N ASP A 93 11.15 -1.06 4.54
CA ASP A 93 12.10 -0.29 5.35
C ASP A 93 11.39 0.59 6.39
N MET A 94 10.22 1.14 6.04
CA MET A 94 9.37 1.86 7.00
C MET A 94 8.86 0.93 8.11
N PHE A 95 8.46 -0.28 7.80
CA PHE A 95 8.03 -1.27 8.80
C PHE A 95 9.16 -1.68 9.74
N LYS A 96 10.38 -1.88 9.22
CA LYS A 96 11.56 -2.15 10.06
C LYS A 96 11.84 -1.01 11.04
N GLN A 97 11.78 0.24 10.56
CA GLN A 97 11.97 1.42 11.40
C GLN A 97 10.86 1.54 12.45
N THR A 98 9.61 1.29 12.07
CA THR A 98 8.47 1.29 12.99
C THR A 98 8.63 0.23 14.07
N HIS A 99 9.01 -1.00 13.71
CA HIS A 99 9.26 -2.07 14.66
C HIS A 99 10.37 -1.69 15.66
N GLN A 100 11.48 -1.11 15.19
CA GLN A 100 12.55 -0.64 16.07
C GLN A 100 12.08 0.48 17.00
N ALA A 101 11.20 1.37 16.55
CA ALA A 101 10.62 2.41 17.38
C ALA A 101 9.72 1.84 18.49
N LEU A 102 8.91 0.83 18.15
CA LEU A 102 8.07 0.11 19.12
C LEU A 102 8.87 -0.61 20.19
N VAL A 103 9.95 -1.30 19.81
CA VAL A 103 10.87 -1.93 20.77
C VAL A 103 11.49 -0.91 21.73
N ARG A 104 11.87 0.28 21.21
CA ARG A 104 12.38 1.35 22.07
C ARG A 104 11.32 1.92 23.00
N LEU A 105 10.07 2.00 22.53
CA LEU A 105 8.94 2.49 23.32
C LEU A 105 8.60 1.54 24.46
N ASP A 106 8.55 0.24 24.19
CA ASP A 106 8.33 -0.81 25.18
C ASP A 106 9.43 -0.82 26.24
N ASN A 107 10.70 -0.76 25.84
CA ASN A 107 11.81 -0.65 26.78
C ASN A 107 11.73 0.60 27.67
N ARG A 108 11.24 1.73 27.15
CA ARG A 108 11.02 2.94 27.94
C ARG A 108 9.89 2.75 28.94
N ALA A 109 8.81 2.10 28.57
CA ALA A 109 7.70 1.79 29.47
C ALA A 109 8.17 0.90 30.62
N ILE A 110 8.94 -0.14 30.35
CA ILE A 110 9.56 -1.02 31.37
C ILE A 110 10.44 -0.20 32.32
N ASN A 111 11.28 0.71 31.80
CA ASN A 111 12.13 1.56 32.62
C ASN A 111 11.33 2.53 33.48
N ILE A 112 10.22 3.10 32.99
CA ILE A 112 9.32 3.94 33.79
C ILE A 112 8.72 3.13 34.95
N GLY A 113 8.25 1.90 34.71
CA GLY A 113 7.75 1.01 35.74
C GLY A 113 8.81 0.71 36.81
N THR A 114 10.06 0.45 36.40
CA THR A 114 11.17 0.24 37.32
C THR A 114 11.46 1.49 38.17
N GLN A 115 11.49 2.67 37.55
CA GLN A 115 11.70 3.93 38.24
C GLN A 115 10.55 4.26 39.20
N ALA A 116 9.32 3.96 38.84
CA ALA A 116 8.14 4.08 39.70
C ALA A 116 8.30 3.24 40.95
N SER A 117 8.71 1.97 40.81
CA SER A 117 8.95 1.08 41.95
C SER A 117 10.04 1.62 42.89
N GLN A 118 11.17 2.13 42.38
CA GLN A 118 12.23 2.74 43.15
C GLN A 118 11.76 4.05 43.85
N SER A 119 10.92 4.81 43.18
CA SER A 119 10.36 6.02 43.74
C SER A 119 9.40 5.73 44.90
N ILE A 120 8.57 4.70 44.80
CA ILE A 120 7.71 4.23 45.92
C ILE A 120 8.53 3.89 47.15
N GLU A 121 9.64 3.18 47.00
CA GLU A 121 10.54 2.88 48.11
C GLU A 121 11.05 4.16 48.77
N SER A 122 11.57 5.09 47.98
CA SER A 122 12.09 6.36 48.48
C SER A 122 11.02 7.20 49.20
N VAL A 123 9.82 7.26 48.66
CA VAL A 123 8.69 7.99 49.25
C VAL A 123 8.21 7.29 50.55
N THR A 124 8.27 5.97 50.59
CA THR A 124 7.94 5.23 51.84
C THR A 124 8.91 5.54 52.95
N ILE A 125 10.21 5.66 52.66
CA ILE A 125 11.22 6.08 53.64
C ILE A 125 10.93 7.52 54.11
N LEU A 126 10.59 8.44 53.20
CA LEU A 126 10.24 9.82 53.55
C LEU A 126 8.99 9.87 54.43
N ASP A 127 7.95 9.13 54.14
CA ASP A 127 6.73 8.99 54.91
C ASP A 127 7.03 8.54 56.39
N ASN A 128 7.79 7.47 56.54
CA ASN A 128 8.21 6.95 57.82
C ASN A 128 9.05 7.97 58.60
N THR A 129 9.95 8.70 57.91
CA THR A 129 10.79 9.74 58.55
C THR A 129 9.97 10.91 59.02
N ALA A 130 9.03 11.40 58.20
CA ALA A 130 8.11 12.47 58.56
C ALA A 130 7.23 12.05 59.77
N GLY A 131 6.72 10.82 59.79
CA GLY A 131 5.98 10.30 60.94
C GLY A 131 6.83 10.24 62.24
N ALA A 132 8.10 9.84 62.12
CA ALA A 132 9.00 9.83 63.27
C ALA A 132 9.27 11.26 63.78
N ILE A 133 9.45 12.26 62.88
CA ILE A 133 9.60 13.65 63.24
C ILE A 133 8.34 14.20 63.95
N SER A 134 7.15 13.85 63.45
CA SER A 134 5.88 14.24 64.09
C SER A 134 5.80 13.74 65.54
N ASN A 135 6.18 12.50 65.78
CA ASN A 135 6.19 11.93 67.12
C ASN A 135 7.20 12.64 68.06
N LEU A 136 8.38 12.97 67.53
CA LEU A 136 9.38 13.75 68.30
C LEU A 136 8.88 15.14 68.63
N VAL A 137 8.23 15.83 67.70
CA VAL A 137 7.64 17.13 67.89
C VAL A 137 6.53 17.12 68.95
N SER A 138 5.69 16.09 68.94
CA SER A 138 4.67 15.88 69.98
C SER A 138 5.30 15.74 71.36
N THR A 139 6.38 14.97 71.47
CA THR A 139 7.12 14.82 72.71
C THR A 139 7.74 16.15 73.20
N ILE A 140 8.30 16.94 72.29
CA ILE A 140 8.86 18.28 72.65
C ILE A 140 7.75 19.21 73.13
N GLN A 141 6.58 19.13 72.48
CA GLN A 141 5.40 19.91 72.92
C GLN A 141 4.99 19.56 74.36
N GLU A 142 4.90 18.24 74.67
CA GLU A 142 4.57 17.75 75.99
C GLU A 142 5.61 18.22 77.05
N ILE A 143 6.90 18.15 76.72
CA ILE A 143 7.99 18.62 77.60
C ILE A 143 7.88 20.15 77.83
N SER A 144 7.55 20.91 76.75
CA SER A 144 7.39 22.36 76.82
C SER A 144 6.24 22.72 77.76
N ASP A 145 5.10 22.04 77.65
CA ASP A 145 3.92 22.25 78.45
C ASP A 145 4.19 21.92 79.93
N GLN A 146 4.86 20.78 80.16
CA GLN A 146 5.29 20.38 81.53
C GLN A 146 6.30 21.41 82.13
N THR A 147 7.27 21.89 81.34
CA THR A 147 8.24 22.87 81.75
C THR A 147 7.57 24.21 82.07
N ASN A 148 6.58 24.63 81.25
CA ASN A 148 5.81 25.81 81.52
C ASN A 148 5.02 25.72 82.83
N LEU A 149 4.41 24.60 83.14
CA LEU A 149 3.72 24.30 84.39
C LEU A 149 4.69 24.30 85.61
N LEU A 150 5.87 23.72 85.47
CA LEU A 150 6.91 23.68 86.51
C LEU A 150 7.41 25.12 86.79
N ALA A 151 7.66 25.91 85.74
CA ALA A 151 8.06 27.27 85.84
C ALA A 151 7.01 28.16 86.51
N LEU A 152 5.73 27.94 86.19
CA LEU A 152 4.60 28.65 86.84
C LEU A 152 4.54 28.30 88.33
N ASN A 153 4.67 27.05 88.72
CA ASN A 153 4.69 26.68 90.12
C ASN A 153 5.89 27.24 90.87
N ALA A 154 7.07 27.28 90.24
CA ALA A 154 8.24 27.90 90.79
C ALA A 154 8.09 29.45 90.99
N ALA A 155 7.48 30.11 90.03
CA ALA A 155 7.16 31.55 90.12
C ALA A 155 6.19 31.83 91.24
N ILE A 156 5.18 30.99 91.45
CA ILE A 156 4.22 31.09 92.52
C ILE A 156 4.90 30.98 93.90
N GLU A 157 5.77 29.96 94.05
CA GLU A 157 6.48 29.69 95.31
C GLU A 157 7.54 30.82 95.58
N ALA A 158 8.22 31.28 94.54
CA ALA A 158 9.11 32.46 94.67
C ALA A 158 8.39 33.72 95.13
N ALA A 159 7.18 33.98 94.63
CA ALA A 159 6.33 35.07 95.06
C ALA A 159 5.92 34.88 96.54
N ARG A 160 5.68 33.67 96.96
CA ARG A 160 5.29 33.33 98.32
C ARG A 160 6.43 33.58 99.35
N ALA A 161 7.70 33.46 98.91
CA ALA A 161 8.89 33.68 99.73
C ALA A 161 9.24 35.18 99.88
N GLY A 162 8.52 36.09 99.26
CA GLY A 162 8.71 37.55 99.39
C GLY A 162 10.04 38.02 98.85
N GLU A 163 10.71 38.92 99.58
CA GLU A 163 12.04 39.51 99.20
C GLU A 163 13.15 38.44 99.01
N ALA A 164 13.08 37.32 99.73
CA ALA A 164 14.05 36.22 99.62
C ALA A 164 13.86 35.39 98.27
N GLY A 165 12.71 35.48 97.66
CA GLY A 165 12.40 34.76 96.41
C GLY A 165 12.63 35.53 95.15
N ARG A 166 12.97 36.83 95.15
CA ARG A 166 13.06 37.72 93.96
C ARG A 166 13.97 37.13 92.84
N GLY A 167 15.16 36.60 93.20
CA GLY A 167 16.06 36.01 92.20
C GLY A 167 15.50 34.75 91.52
N PHE A 168 14.77 33.93 92.32
CA PHE A 168 14.10 32.74 91.80
C PHE A 168 12.93 33.07 90.92
N ALA A 169 12.16 34.11 91.19
CA ALA A 169 11.03 34.55 90.36
C ALA A 169 11.51 34.97 88.99
N VAL A 170 12.61 35.69 88.82
CA VAL A 170 13.19 36.05 87.51
C VAL A 170 13.60 34.84 86.69
N VAL A 171 14.23 33.85 87.34
CA VAL A 171 14.62 32.62 86.67
C VAL A 171 13.40 31.83 86.27
N ALA A 172 12.38 31.73 87.09
CA ALA A 172 11.13 31.04 86.78
C ALA A 172 10.39 31.65 85.58
N ASP A 173 10.31 33.06 85.54
CA ASP A 173 9.70 33.76 84.39
C ASP A 173 10.52 33.59 83.13
N GLU A 174 11.85 33.52 83.18
CA GLU A 174 12.68 33.23 81.98
C GLU A 174 12.51 31.77 81.48
N VAL A 175 12.47 30.81 82.40
CA VAL A 175 12.18 29.43 82.06
C VAL A 175 10.79 29.29 81.42
N ARG A 176 9.79 29.96 81.95
CA ARG A 176 8.44 30.01 81.35
C ARG A 176 8.43 30.60 79.98
N THR A 177 9.18 31.66 79.73
CA THR A 177 9.32 32.31 78.44
C THR A 177 10.00 31.38 77.46
N LEU A 178 11.05 30.63 77.85
CA LEU A 178 11.70 29.63 76.99
C LEU A 178 10.76 28.45 76.64
N ALA A 179 10.02 27.96 77.63
CA ALA A 179 9.02 26.93 77.41
C ALA A 179 7.96 27.35 76.38
N GLY A 180 7.45 28.59 76.48
CA GLY A 180 6.53 29.17 75.51
C GLY A 180 7.12 29.29 74.09
N LYS A 181 8.38 29.72 73.97
CA LYS A 181 9.10 29.74 72.68
C LYS A 181 9.31 28.34 72.10
N ALA A 182 9.62 27.36 72.93
CA ALA A 182 9.78 25.96 72.50
C ALA A 182 8.45 25.34 71.98
N SER A 183 7.33 25.61 72.67
CA SER A 183 5.99 25.23 72.26
C SER A 183 5.63 25.83 70.89
N GLU A 184 5.83 27.11 70.71
CA GLU A 184 5.55 27.82 69.41
C GLU A 184 6.41 27.26 68.26
N ALA A 185 7.70 26.95 68.52
CA ALA A 185 8.58 26.36 67.54
C ALA A 185 8.13 24.93 67.15
N SER A 186 7.67 24.16 68.14
CA SER A 186 7.13 22.79 67.92
C SER A 186 5.85 22.78 67.08
N GLU A 187 4.93 23.74 67.34
CA GLU A 187 3.73 23.89 66.53
C GLU A 187 4.07 24.23 65.07
N LYS A 188 5.07 25.09 64.84
CA LYS A 188 5.53 25.42 63.48
C LYS A 188 6.13 24.22 62.78
N ILE A 189 6.93 23.42 63.50
CA ILE A 189 7.51 22.17 62.90
C ILE A 189 6.41 21.18 62.62
N ASP A 190 5.42 20.98 63.46
CA ASP A 190 4.27 20.10 63.24
C ASP A 190 3.51 20.49 61.98
N SER A 191 3.26 21.79 61.80
CA SER A 191 2.62 22.32 60.58
C SER A 191 3.43 22.00 59.32
N LEU A 192 4.75 22.14 59.34
CA LEU A 192 5.63 21.80 58.20
C LEU A 192 5.63 20.30 57.94
N VAL A 193 5.68 19.45 58.98
CA VAL A 193 5.61 17.99 58.81
C VAL A 193 4.28 17.56 58.18
N LYS A 194 3.16 18.16 58.58
CA LYS A 194 1.86 17.86 57.96
C LYS A 194 1.84 18.25 56.49
N GLN A 195 2.49 19.35 56.10
CA GLN A 195 2.65 19.74 54.70
C GLN A 195 3.49 18.70 53.94
N VAL A 196 4.60 18.24 54.51
CA VAL A 196 5.42 17.18 53.91
C VAL A 196 4.63 15.90 53.69
N LEU A 197 3.86 15.44 54.69
CA LEU A 197 2.99 14.26 54.58
C LEU A 197 1.94 14.41 53.47
N THR A 198 1.38 15.60 53.31
CA THR A 198 0.44 15.88 52.22
C THR A 198 1.10 15.74 50.83
N GLN A 199 2.33 16.27 50.71
CA GLN A 199 3.11 16.16 49.47
C GLN A 199 3.54 14.71 49.20
N VAL A 200 3.91 13.95 50.21
CA VAL A 200 4.23 12.51 50.12
C VAL A 200 3.05 11.73 49.51
N ASN A 201 1.82 11.99 49.96
CA ASN A 201 0.64 11.32 49.42
C ASN A 201 0.36 11.75 47.96
N ALA A 202 0.55 13.00 47.60
CA ALA A 202 0.42 13.45 46.22
C ALA A 202 1.44 12.77 45.29
N ILE A 203 2.69 12.61 45.75
CA ILE A 203 3.76 11.93 45.02
C ILE A 203 3.40 10.43 44.83
N LYS A 204 2.89 9.74 45.87
CA LYS A 204 2.43 8.36 45.77
C LYS A 204 1.39 8.18 44.65
N THR A 205 0.38 9.05 44.66
CA THR A 205 -0.65 9.02 43.60
C THR A 205 -0.05 9.21 42.19
N SER A 206 0.86 10.19 42.04
CA SER A 206 1.52 10.44 40.75
C SER A 206 2.39 9.26 40.27
N ILE A 207 3.03 8.52 41.20
CA ILE A 207 3.80 7.33 40.87
C ILE A 207 2.87 6.21 40.40
N ASP A 208 1.74 5.98 41.05
CA ASP A 208 0.75 4.98 40.66
C ASP A 208 0.19 5.29 39.24
N GLU A 209 -0.14 6.56 38.98
CA GLU A 209 -0.57 7.01 37.65
C GLU A 209 0.52 6.77 36.58
N ASN A 210 1.77 7.02 36.88
CA ASN A 210 2.89 6.76 35.96
C ASN A 210 3.08 5.26 35.70
N GLN A 211 2.86 4.39 36.69
CA GLN A 211 2.91 2.96 36.51
C GLN A 211 1.81 2.46 35.56
N VAL A 212 0.57 2.90 35.79
CA VAL A 212 -0.57 2.56 34.90
C VAL A 212 -0.30 3.04 33.49
N CYS A 213 0.18 4.29 33.32
CA CYS A 213 0.54 4.81 32.00
C CYS A 213 1.64 3.97 31.31
N ALA A 214 2.64 3.51 32.02
CA ALA A 214 3.68 2.65 31.47
C ALA A 214 3.13 1.29 31.00
N GLU A 215 2.23 0.69 31.76
CA GLU A 215 1.55 -0.55 31.38
C GLU A 215 0.69 -0.37 30.10
N GLU A 216 -0.06 0.73 30.03
CA GLU A 216 -0.87 1.06 28.83
C GLU A 216 -0.01 1.30 27.58
N VAL A 217 1.15 1.98 27.73
CA VAL A 217 2.10 2.20 26.64
C VAL A 217 2.68 0.87 26.17
N SER A 218 3.05 -0.03 27.06
CA SER A 218 3.58 -1.37 26.70
C SER A 218 2.50 -2.18 25.97
N ALA A 219 1.28 -2.22 26.48
CA ALA A 219 0.15 -2.90 25.83
C ALA A 219 -0.16 -2.35 24.43
N SER A 220 -0.17 -1.02 24.28
CA SER A 220 -0.37 -0.34 23.02
C SER A 220 0.75 -0.64 22.03
N SER A 221 2.00 -0.67 22.49
CA SER A 221 3.17 -1.01 21.67
C SER A 221 3.08 -2.45 21.14
N ALA A 222 2.66 -3.40 21.97
CA ALA A 222 2.43 -4.77 21.56
C ALA A 222 1.32 -4.91 20.52
N GLN A 223 0.21 -4.19 20.70
CA GLN A 223 -0.90 -4.16 19.75
C GLN A 223 -0.45 -3.59 18.39
N ILE A 224 0.24 -2.47 18.38
CA ILE A 224 0.75 -1.84 17.13
C ILE A 224 1.75 -2.79 16.47
N SER A 225 2.63 -3.46 17.20
CA SER A 225 3.57 -4.45 16.67
C SER A 225 2.83 -5.59 15.94
N SER A 226 1.73 -6.08 16.50
CA SER A 226 0.88 -7.10 15.87
C SER A 226 0.28 -6.59 14.54
N ILE A 227 -0.24 -5.36 14.53
CA ILE A 227 -0.79 -4.74 13.31
C ILE A 227 0.30 -4.57 12.24
N VAL A 228 1.48 -4.09 12.62
CA VAL A 228 2.62 -3.95 11.69
C VAL A 228 2.98 -5.29 11.06
N ASN A 229 3.04 -6.35 11.84
CA ASN A 229 3.32 -7.69 11.31
C ASN A 229 2.24 -8.17 10.32
N GLU A 230 0.97 -7.91 10.59
CA GLU A 230 -0.11 -8.23 9.65
C GLU A 230 0.03 -7.44 8.33
N VAL A 231 0.37 -6.16 8.41
CA VAL A 231 0.58 -5.32 7.21
C VAL A 231 1.79 -5.80 6.41
N VAL A 232 2.88 -6.22 7.06
CA VAL A 232 4.05 -6.82 6.39
C VAL A 232 3.65 -8.07 5.59
N VAL A 233 2.87 -8.97 6.18
CA VAL A 233 2.37 -10.16 5.48
C VAL A 233 1.50 -9.79 4.27
N LYS A 234 0.61 -8.79 4.42
CA LYS A 234 -0.22 -8.30 3.31
C LYS A 234 0.60 -7.64 2.21
N SER A 235 1.65 -6.89 2.56
CA SER A 235 2.59 -6.27 1.62
C SER A 235 3.31 -7.34 0.80
N GLU A 236 3.79 -8.41 1.43
CA GLU A 236 4.45 -9.51 0.72
C GLU A 236 3.52 -10.23 -0.25
N ASN A 237 2.28 -10.49 0.17
CA ASN A 237 1.25 -11.04 -0.74
C ASN A 237 0.98 -10.10 -1.92
N MET A 238 0.94 -8.78 -1.70
CA MET A 238 0.75 -7.79 -2.77
C MET A 238 1.91 -7.82 -3.78
N LYS A 239 3.16 -7.95 -3.32
CA LYS A 239 4.33 -8.11 -4.21
C LYS A 239 4.19 -9.33 -5.11
N GLN A 240 3.73 -10.45 -4.57
CA GLN A 240 3.47 -11.66 -5.35
C GLN A 240 2.37 -11.44 -6.41
N VAL A 241 1.27 -10.79 -6.03
CA VAL A 241 0.18 -10.46 -6.97
C VAL A 241 0.68 -9.54 -8.08
N ILE A 242 1.44 -8.51 -7.76
CA ILE A 242 2.01 -7.58 -8.75
C ILE A 242 3.00 -8.32 -9.67
N HIS A 243 3.83 -9.20 -9.15
CA HIS A 243 4.76 -9.99 -9.95
C HIS A 243 4.02 -10.87 -10.96
N ILE A 244 2.98 -11.60 -10.52
CA ILE A 244 2.15 -12.43 -11.39
C ILE A 244 1.43 -11.57 -12.44
N ALA A 245 0.82 -10.45 -12.03
CA ALA A 245 0.11 -9.54 -12.92
C ALA A 245 1.03 -8.92 -13.98
N SER A 246 2.22 -8.49 -13.58
CA SER A 246 3.25 -7.96 -14.49
C SER A 246 3.72 -9.00 -15.51
N THR A 247 3.99 -10.23 -15.06
CA THR A 247 4.37 -11.33 -15.95
C THR A 247 3.25 -11.64 -16.95
N ARG A 248 2.00 -11.66 -16.49
CA ARG A 248 0.83 -11.89 -17.35
C ARG A 248 0.66 -10.75 -18.36
N ALA A 249 0.75 -9.50 -17.94
CA ALA A 249 0.67 -8.33 -18.81
C ALA A 249 1.76 -8.36 -19.88
N PHE A 250 2.98 -8.77 -19.52
CA PHE A 250 4.07 -8.96 -20.48
C PHE A 250 3.70 -10.04 -21.52
N LEU A 251 3.26 -11.23 -21.10
CA LEU A 251 2.90 -12.32 -22.01
C LEU A 251 1.73 -11.94 -22.92
N ASP A 252 0.72 -11.25 -22.42
CA ASP A 252 -0.41 -10.78 -23.21
C ASP A 252 0.01 -9.69 -24.22
N SER A 253 0.90 -8.79 -23.81
CA SER A 253 1.52 -7.80 -24.71
C SER A 253 2.31 -8.49 -25.85
N VAL A 254 3.01 -9.58 -25.56
CA VAL A 254 3.73 -10.38 -26.57
C VAL A 254 2.77 -11.07 -27.54
N LYS A 255 1.62 -11.57 -27.09
CA LYS A 255 0.58 -12.10 -28.00
C LYS A 255 0.05 -11.02 -28.95
N LEU A 256 -0.12 -9.79 -28.44
CA LEU A 256 -0.51 -8.64 -29.25
C LEU A 256 0.58 -8.29 -30.28
N ASP A 257 1.86 -8.40 -29.93
CA ASP A 257 2.95 -8.19 -30.89
C ASP A 257 2.80 -9.11 -32.11
N HIS A 258 2.48 -10.38 -31.91
CA HIS A 258 2.27 -11.32 -33.00
C HIS A 258 1.06 -10.96 -33.86
N ALA A 259 -0.04 -10.51 -33.26
CA ALA A 259 -1.22 -10.05 -33.97
C ALA A 259 -0.93 -8.78 -34.78
N ILE A 260 -0.18 -7.83 -34.23
CA ILE A 260 0.26 -6.60 -34.89
C ILE A 260 1.24 -6.91 -36.01
N TRP A 261 2.19 -7.81 -35.78
CA TRP A 261 3.13 -8.27 -36.80
C TRP A 261 2.40 -8.87 -38.00
N LYS A 262 1.44 -9.77 -37.75
CA LYS A 262 0.59 -10.38 -38.78
C LYS A 262 -0.21 -9.30 -39.56
N ASN A 263 -0.79 -8.34 -38.87
CA ASN A 263 -1.53 -7.24 -39.48
C ASN A 263 -0.62 -6.36 -40.35
N ASN A 264 0.59 -6.07 -39.91
CA ASN A 264 1.59 -5.33 -40.70
C ASN A 264 1.99 -6.11 -41.96
N THR A 265 2.18 -7.42 -41.86
CA THR A 265 2.47 -8.29 -43.02
C THR A 265 1.33 -8.21 -44.05
N TYR A 266 0.07 -8.27 -43.62
CA TYR A 266 -1.07 -8.13 -44.52
C TYR A 266 -1.12 -6.73 -45.19
N ARG A 267 -0.72 -5.68 -44.45
CA ARG A 267 -0.62 -4.31 -45.00
C ARG A 267 0.45 -4.22 -46.09
N LEU A 268 1.62 -4.82 -45.88
CA LEU A 268 2.70 -4.86 -46.87
C LEU A 268 2.27 -5.64 -48.13
N LEU A 269 1.61 -6.77 -47.97
CA LEU A 269 1.06 -7.55 -49.09
C LEU A 269 0.03 -6.73 -49.89
N GLN A 270 -0.87 -6.01 -49.22
CA GLN A 270 -1.90 -5.17 -49.87
C GLN A 270 -1.29 -3.98 -50.63
N SER A 271 -0.23 -3.37 -50.07
CA SER A 271 0.46 -2.23 -50.71
C SER A 271 1.46 -2.63 -51.78
N GLY A 272 1.79 -3.93 -51.92
CA GLY A 272 2.82 -4.41 -52.85
C GLY A 272 4.25 -4.10 -52.41
N ALA A 273 4.47 -3.78 -51.11
CA ALA A 273 5.75 -3.40 -50.55
C ALA A 273 6.56 -4.65 -50.15
N PHE A 274 6.97 -5.46 -51.11
CA PHE A 274 7.64 -6.75 -50.86
C PHE A 274 9.13 -6.62 -50.54
N SER A 275 9.69 -5.44 -50.54
CA SER A 275 11.11 -5.17 -50.21
C SER A 275 11.37 -4.91 -48.72
N GLU A 276 10.33 -4.75 -47.92
CA GLU A 276 10.49 -4.53 -46.48
C GLU A 276 10.83 -5.82 -45.73
N THR A 277 11.80 -5.74 -44.83
CA THR A 277 12.21 -6.85 -43.97
C THR A 277 11.26 -7.02 -42.80
N ILE A 278 10.94 -8.25 -42.46
CA ILE A 278 10.11 -8.63 -41.33
C ILE A 278 11.00 -9.24 -40.24
N ASN A 279 10.78 -8.83 -38.99
CA ASN A 279 11.55 -9.38 -37.85
C ASN A 279 11.40 -10.90 -37.72
N THR A 280 12.51 -11.55 -37.43
CA THR A 280 12.54 -12.99 -37.16
C THR A 280 12.04 -13.34 -35.76
N HIS A 281 11.80 -14.63 -35.52
CA HIS A 281 11.38 -15.14 -34.22
C HIS A 281 12.36 -14.84 -33.09
N SER A 282 13.67 -14.68 -33.37
CA SER A 282 14.70 -14.38 -32.38
C SER A 282 14.85 -12.86 -32.09
N GLU A 283 14.37 -12.01 -32.99
CA GLU A 283 14.44 -10.55 -32.89
C GLU A 283 13.20 -9.92 -32.25
N CYS A 284 12.08 -10.62 -32.24
CA CYS A 284 10.86 -10.15 -31.58
C CYS A 284 11.04 -10.11 -30.06
N ARG A 285 10.17 -9.39 -29.36
CA ARG A 285 10.25 -9.28 -27.88
C ARG A 285 10.16 -10.62 -27.17
N LEU A 286 9.33 -11.55 -27.67
CA LEU A 286 9.26 -12.91 -27.11
C LEU A 286 10.59 -13.64 -27.29
N GLY A 287 11.17 -13.59 -28.48
CA GLY A 287 12.47 -14.21 -28.75
C GLY A 287 13.59 -13.62 -27.88
N GLN A 288 13.64 -12.31 -27.73
CA GLN A 288 14.61 -11.67 -26.84
C GLN A 288 14.42 -12.12 -25.39
N TRP A 289 13.19 -12.12 -24.87
CA TRP A 289 12.87 -12.59 -23.53
C TRP A 289 13.22 -14.08 -23.36
N TYR A 290 12.86 -14.91 -24.34
CA TYR A 290 13.08 -16.35 -24.31
C TYR A 290 14.58 -16.70 -24.36
N TYR A 291 15.30 -16.17 -25.34
CA TYR A 291 16.70 -16.57 -25.58
C TYR A 291 17.74 -15.79 -24.76
N ARG A 292 17.46 -14.55 -24.39
CA ARG A 292 18.45 -13.61 -23.79
C ARG A 292 18.01 -12.94 -22.52
N GLY A 293 16.71 -12.87 -22.23
CA GLY A 293 16.11 -12.13 -21.12
C GLY A 293 15.71 -13.02 -19.95
N ASP A 294 14.80 -12.46 -19.14
CA ASP A 294 14.30 -13.03 -17.87
C ASP A 294 13.50 -14.33 -18.06
N GLY A 295 13.11 -14.65 -19.30
CA GLY A 295 12.46 -15.91 -19.64
C GLY A 295 13.26 -17.14 -19.22
N LYS A 296 14.60 -17.03 -19.18
CA LYS A 296 15.47 -18.13 -18.76
C LYS A 296 15.23 -18.61 -17.34
N ALA A 297 14.68 -17.78 -16.47
CA ALA A 297 14.27 -18.18 -15.12
C ALA A 297 13.19 -19.29 -15.12
N TYR A 298 12.43 -19.41 -16.22
CA TYR A 298 11.35 -20.37 -16.40
C TYR A 298 11.76 -21.63 -17.20
N ASN A 299 13.07 -21.80 -17.52
CA ASN A 299 13.58 -22.91 -18.35
C ASN A 299 13.29 -24.30 -17.79
N HIS A 300 13.04 -24.42 -16.49
CA HIS A 300 12.66 -25.65 -15.79
C HIS A 300 11.19 -26.05 -16.05
N LEU A 301 10.36 -25.15 -16.57
CA LEU A 301 8.95 -25.42 -16.87
C LEU A 301 8.80 -26.09 -18.23
N ARG A 302 8.04 -27.18 -18.28
CA ARG A 302 7.71 -27.87 -19.54
C ARG A 302 7.01 -26.93 -20.54
N SER A 303 6.13 -26.06 -20.09
CA SER A 303 5.43 -25.08 -20.93
C SER A 303 6.39 -24.09 -21.60
N TYR A 304 7.47 -23.68 -20.90
CA TYR A 304 8.51 -22.86 -21.49
C TYR A 304 9.26 -23.57 -22.60
N GLN A 305 9.66 -24.83 -22.38
CA GLN A 305 10.37 -25.65 -23.39
C GLN A 305 9.51 -25.89 -24.63
N LEU A 306 8.19 -26.07 -24.46
CA LEU A 306 7.25 -26.27 -25.57
C LEU A 306 6.92 -24.99 -26.35
N LEU A 307 7.34 -23.80 -25.86
CA LEU A 307 7.07 -22.53 -26.51
C LEU A 307 7.95 -22.33 -27.77
N GLU A 308 9.12 -22.91 -27.81
CA GLU A 308 10.11 -22.67 -28.87
C GLU A 308 9.61 -23.10 -30.25
N GLU A 309 9.06 -24.32 -30.37
CA GLU A 309 8.69 -24.90 -31.65
C GLU A 309 7.54 -24.12 -32.34
N PRO A 310 6.43 -23.77 -31.68
CA PRO A 310 5.39 -22.94 -32.30
C PRO A 310 5.80 -21.49 -32.54
N HIS A 311 6.89 -21.03 -31.94
CA HIS A 311 7.38 -19.65 -32.10
C HIS A 311 8.35 -19.49 -33.28
N LYS A 312 8.98 -20.57 -33.75
CA LYS A 312 9.84 -20.60 -34.97
C LYS A 312 9.02 -20.39 -36.25
#